data_13e77cb2658a8eec448a33d0c3b4d510
#
_entry.id   13e77cb2658a8eec448a33d0c3b4d510
#
_cell.length_a   1.000
_cell.length_b   1.000
_cell.length_c   1.000
_cell.angle_alpha   90.00
_cell.angle_beta   90.00
_cell.angle_gamma   90.00
#
_symmetry.space_group_name_H-M   'P 1'
#
loop_
_entity.id
_entity.type
_entity.pdbx_description
1 polymer ?
#
loop_
_entity_poly.entity_id
_entity_poly.type
_entity_poly.pdbx_seq_one_letter_code
_entity_poly.pdbx_strand_id
1 'polypeptide(L)'
;MAREQAKKHGYGQASLILAMQRLYAEALRQGPSTRGELAGKVGLPHPVTSEAFERLVALELLEPGCAHSDVYNRRLLEVAEARTLAPLRRAVDDAERRLVTAAGEFAALRETQAAVEEAGHRENVAVEVHPHDIDPMLELAAEDCRTEVLTAQPGGPRPVHALSRAQERDSAMLERGVAMRTIYQHSARFNSSTEAYAARLGAAGAEIRTLEVLFPRLIIFDRRVAFIPAREPEALLIRHRDVVSYLVGVFELAWQAASPIESAYKSRRDGLVISDVQKAISRLLLIEEKDAAIARRLGISERSCRQHIAAIMAQLGARNRTHLGFLLADELYE
;
A
#
# COMPACT_ATOMS: atom_id res chain seq x y z
N MET A 1 -0.62 11.16 -19.46
CA MET A 1 -1.37 11.44 -20.71
C MET A 1 -0.59 11.11 -21.98
N ALA A 2 0.63 11.61 -22.21
CA ALA A 2 1.39 11.30 -23.45
C ALA A 2 1.79 9.81 -23.61
N ARG A 3 2.09 9.08 -22.53
CA ARG A 3 2.40 7.63 -22.56
C ARG A 3 1.17 6.74 -22.85
N GLU A 4 -0.03 7.19 -22.49
CA GLU A 4 -1.26 6.45 -22.74
C GLU A 4 -1.76 6.60 -24.18
N GLN A 5 -1.52 7.75 -24.80
CA GLN A 5 -1.86 7.96 -26.23
C GLN A 5 -0.93 7.18 -27.16
N ALA A 6 0.36 7.04 -26.85
CA ALA A 6 1.30 6.21 -27.62
C ALA A 6 0.94 4.72 -27.66
N LYS A 7 0.31 4.20 -26.61
CA LYS A 7 -0.19 2.81 -26.57
C LYS A 7 -1.38 2.53 -27.47
N LYS A 8 -2.12 3.55 -27.91
CA LYS A 8 -3.32 3.39 -28.74
C LYS A 8 -3.05 3.18 -30.23
N HIS A 9 -1.86 3.50 -30.74
CA HIS A 9 -1.55 3.45 -32.18
C HIS A 9 -0.40 2.48 -32.57
N GLY A 10 0.15 1.70 -31.64
CA GLY A 10 1.05 0.58 -31.97
C GLY A 10 2.42 0.95 -32.61
N TYR A 11 2.78 2.21 -32.69
CA TYR A 11 4.07 2.64 -33.22
C TYR A 11 5.03 2.94 -32.06
N GLY A 12 6.19 2.26 -32.03
CA GLY A 12 7.19 2.50 -31.01
C GLY A 12 7.76 3.94 -31.08
N GLN A 13 8.20 4.48 -29.95
CA GLN A 13 8.78 5.83 -29.82
C GLN A 13 9.88 6.11 -30.87
N ALA A 14 10.63 5.08 -31.26
CA ALA A 14 11.67 5.15 -32.30
C ALA A 14 11.09 5.50 -33.67
N SER A 15 9.93 4.96 -34.04
CA SER A 15 9.26 5.25 -35.33
C SER A 15 8.75 6.69 -35.39
N LEU A 16 8.25 7.22 -34.29
CA LEU A 16 7.80 8.62 -34.19
C LEU A 16 8.97 9.59 -34.34
N ILE A 17 10.08 9.32 -33.62
CA ILE A 17 11.30 10.16 -33.73
C ILE A 17 11.83 10.17 -35.16
N LEU A 18 11.89 9.01 -35.82
CA LEU A 18 12.33 8.92 -37.22
C LEU A 18 11.43 9.73 -38.15
N ALA A 19 10.09 9.66 -37.96
CA ALA A 19 9.14 10.43 -38.74
C ALA A 19 9.32 11.95 -38.50
N MET A 20 9.53 12.38 -37.27
CA MET A 20 9.84 13.78 -36.93
C MET A 20 11.13 14.25 -37.61
N GLN A 21 12.21 13.46 -37.57
CA GLN A 21 13.47 13.76 -38.21
C GLN A 21 13.31 13.95 -39.75
N ARG A 22 12.57 13.04 -40.39
CA ARG A 22 12.33 13.10 -41.83
C ARG A 22 11.49 14.34 -42.24
N LEU A 23 10.39 14.60 -41.50
CA LEU A 23 9.56 15.76 -41.72
C LEU A 23 10.32 17.09 -41.55
N TYR A 24 11.11 17.17 -40.45
CA TYR A 24 11.89 18.37 -40.18
C TYR A 24 13.01 18.57 -41.20
N ALA A 25 13.69 17.50 -41.60
CA ALA A 25 14.68 17.56 -42.69
C ALA A 25 14.10 18.02 -44.00
N GLU A 26 12.86 17.63 -44.33
CA GLU A 26 12.19 18.07 -45.55
C GLU A 26 11.77 19.55 -45.45
N ALA A 27 11.27 19.99 -44.29
CA ALA A 27 10.98 21.39 -44.02
C ALA A 27 12.24 22.29 -44.11
N LEU A 28 13.40 21.76 -43.74
CA LEU A 28 14.69 22.46 -43.90
C LEU A 28 15.07 22.63 -45.38
N ARG A 29 14.75 21.66 -46.25
CA ARG A 29 15.11 21.70 -47.68
C ARG A 29 14.20 22.58 -48.49
N GLN A 30 12.89 22.57 -48.19
CA GLN A 30 11.88 23.21 -49.04
C GLN A 30 11.54 24.67 -48.63
N GLY A 31 11.76 25.00 -47.36
CA GLY A 31 11.24 26.25 -46.79
C GLY A 31 9.76 26.18 -46.45
N PRO A 32 9.01 27.28 -46.59
CA PRO A 32 7.58 27.31 -46.29
C PRO A 32 6.82 26.27 -47.11
N SER A 33 6.09 25.36 -46.46
CA SER A 33 5.42 24.24 -47.08
C SER A 33 4.11 23.89 -46.36
N THR A 34 3.17 23.34 -47.12
CA THR A 34 1.93 22.83 -46.53
C THR A 34 2.16 21.47 -45.82
N ARG A 35 1.25 21.13 -44.89
CA ARG A 35 1.27 19.80 -44.25
C ARG A 35 1.26 18.64 -45.24
N GLY A 36 0.45 18.78 -46.32
CA GLY A 36 0.33 17.79 -47.37
C GLY A 36 1.63 17.57 -48.16
N GLU A 37 2.31 18.69 -48.52
CA GLU A 37 3.60 18.62 -49.25
C GLU A 37 4.70 17.97 -48.44
N LEU A 38 4.81 18.31 -47.14
CA LEU A 38 5.77 17.68 -46.25
C LEU A 38 5.47 16.19 -46.03
N ALA A 39 4.22 15.83 -45.78
CA ALA A 39 3.80 14.47 -45.55
C ALA A 39 4.00 13.57 -46.79
N GLY A 40 3.68 14.10 -47.97
CA GLY A 40 3.76 13.34 -49.24
C GLY A 40 5.19 12.90 -49.62
N LYS A 41 6.21 13.65 -49.17
CA LYS A 41 7.62 13.33 -49.49
C LYS A 41 8.33 12.42 -48.49
N VAL A 42 7.75 12.24 -47.31
CA VAL A 42 8.42 11.46 -46.24
C VAL A 42 8.27 9.93 -46.42
N GLY A 43 7.26 9.50 -47.18
CA GLY A 43 7.05 8.09 -47.53
C GLY A 43 6.75 7.18 -46.34
N LEU A 44 6.17 7.71 -45.27
CA LEU A 44 5.76 6.97 -44.09
C LEU A 44 4.23 6.88 -43.97
N PRO A 45 3.68 5.91 -43.24
CA PRO A 45 2.24 5.75 -43.04
C PRO A 45 1.61 7.04 -42.46
N HIS A 46 0.45 7.41 -42.99
CA HIS A 46 -0.27 8.65 -42.64
C HIS A 46 -0.45 8.85 -41.13
N PRO A 47 -0.81 7.87 -40.28
CA PRO A 47 -0.99 8.08 -38.86
C PRO A 47 0.29 8.53 -38.16
N VAL A 48 1.44 7.91 -38.46
CA VAL A 48 2.74 8.25 -37.87
C VAL A 48 3.20 9.63 -38.30
N THR A 49 3.02 9.95 -39.59
CA THR A 49 3.40 11.25 -40.16
C THR A 49 2.55 12.35 -39.56
N SER A 50 1.25 12.12 -39.34
CA SER A 50 0.34 13.07 -38.71
C SER A 50 0.74 13.37 -37.27
N GLU A 51 1.01 12.35 -36.48
CA GLU A 51 1.46 12.48 -35.07
C GLU A 51 2.81 13.19 -34.98
N ALA A 52 3.75 12.84 -35.86
CA ALA A 52 5.06 13.48 -35.95
C ALA A 52 4.95 14.97 -36.29
N PHE A 53 4.07 15.33 -37.25
CA PHE A 53 3.82 16.70 -37.60
C PHE A 53 3.27 17.52 -36.43
N GLU A 54 2.24 16.99 -35.72
CA GLU A 54 1.66 17.63 -34.55
C GLU A 54 2.71 17.81 -33.44
N ARG A 55 3.62 16.83 -33.32
CA ARG A 55 4.71 16.91 -32.34
C ARG A 55 5.73 18.00 -32.70
N LEU A 56 6.06 18.17 -34.00
CA LEU A 56 6.95 19.25 -34.45
C LEU A 56 6.32 20.62 -34.23
N VAL A 57 5.02 20.76 -34.42
CA VAL A 57 4.27 21.99 -34.10
C VAL A 57 4.26 22.23 -32.58
N ALA A 58 4.00 21.21 -31.77
CA ALA A 58 4.00 21.33 -30.31
C ALA A 58 5.40 21.68 -29.75
N LEU A 59 6.47 21.31 -30.43
CA LEU A 59 7.84 21.67 -30.10
C LEU A 59 8.26 23.02 -30.72
N GLU A 60 7.33 23.73 -31.33
CA GLU A 60 7.55 25.01 -32.03
C GLU A 60 8.60 24.94 -33.16
N LEU A 61 8.88 23.76 -33.72
CA LEU A 61 9.79 23.58 -34.84
C LEU A 61 9.12 23.92 -36.20
N LEU A 62 7.80 23.76 -36.25
CA LEU A 62 6.94 24.20 -37.36
C LEU A 62 5.88 25.18 -36.81
N GLU A 63 5.76 26.36 -37.42
CA GLU A 63 4.77 27.35 -37.05
C GLU A 63 3.90 27.75 -38.26
N PRO A 64 2.58 27.98 -38.11
CA PRO A 64 1.74 28.44 -39.20
C PRO A 64 2.18 29.83 -39.66
N GLY A 65 2.25 30.04 -40.98
CA GLY A 65 2.73 31.30 -41.58
C GLY A 65 1.81 32.50 -41.30
N CYS A 66 0.49 32.28 -41.18
CA CYS A 66 -0.52 33.22 -40.71
C CYS A 66 -1.77 32.48 -40.23
N ALA A 67 -2.66 33.18 -39.53
CA ALA A 67 -3.77 32.59 -38.77
C ALA A 67 -4.76 31.69 -39.54
N HIS A 68 -4.72 31.68 -40.86
CA HIS A 68 -5.59 30.88 -41.75
C HIS A 68 -4.81 30.21 -42.87
N SER A 69 -3.50 30.08 -42.77
CA SER A 69 -2.63 29.50 -43.79
C SER A 69 -2.33 28.03 -43.41
N ASP A 70 -2.50 27.13 -44.40
CA ASP A 70 -2.05 25.76 -44.30
C ASP A 70 -0.53 25.59 -44.58
N VAL A 71 0.16 26.75 -44.72
CA VAL A 71 1.61 26.81 -44.91
C VAL A 71 2.32 26.97 -43.57
N TYR A 72 3.30 26.15 -43.33
CA TYR A 72 4.11 26.13 -42.11
C TYR A 72 5.53 26.62 -42.43
N ASN A 73 6.04 27.46 -41.57
CA ASN A 73 7.42 27.90 -41.57
C ASN A 73 8.22 27.09 -40.58
N ARG A 74 9.46 26.75 -40.94
CA ARG A 74 10.40 26.15 -40.00
C ARG A 74 10.97 27.20 -39.03
N ARG A 75 11.19 26.81 -37.80
CA ARG A 75 11.99 27.58 -36.86
C ARG A 75 13.37 26.95 -36.69
N LEU A 76 14.38 27.76 -36.35
CA LEU A 76 15.70 27.26 -35.99
C LEU A 76 15.60 26.34 -34.75
N LEU A 77 16.30 25.20 -34.77
CA LEU A 77 16.23 24.21 -33.76
C LEU A 77 16.59 24.77 -32.37
N GLU A 78 17.64 25.58 -32.33
CA GLU A 78 18.13 26.22 -31.10
C GLU A 78 17.10 27.17 -30.49
N VAL A 79 16.34 27.90 -31.34
CA VAL A 79 15.29 28.79 -30.87
C VAL A 79 14.10 28.02 -30.34
N ALA A 80 13.66 27.00 -31.05
CA ALA A 80 12.55 26.14 -30.62
C ALA A 80 12.92 25.39 -29.31
N GLU A 81 14.13 24.83 -29.22
CA GLU A 81 14.65 24.18 -28.03
C GLU A 81 14.68 25.14 -26.83
N ALA A 82 15.24 26.32 -26.99
CA ALA A 82 15.30 27.34 -25.94
C ALA A 82 13.89 27.71 -25.45
N ARG A 83 12.94 27.93 -26.38
CA ARG A 83 11.57 28.31 -26.04
C ARG A 83 10.80 27.19 -25.34
N THR A 84 11.02 25.94 -25.73
CA THR A 84 10.35 24.78 -25.16
C THR A 84 10.97 24.39 -23.81
N LEU A 85 12.31 24.36 -23.70
CA LEU A 85 12.98 23.88 -22.51
C LEU A 85 13.17 24.92 -21.41
N ALA A 86 13.33 26.22 -21.76
CA ALA A 86 13.55 27.25 -20.75
C ALA A 86 12.40 27.40 -19.72
N PRO A 87 11.11 27.34 -20.11
CA PRO A 87 10.02 27.33 -19.13
C PRO A 87 10.06 26.10 -18.21
N LEU A 88 10.38 24.92 -18.76
CA LEU A 88 10.46 23.69 -17.99
C LEU A 88 11.63 23.72 -16.99
N ARG A 89 12.80 24.20 -17.41
CA ARG A 89 13.95 24.39 -16.51
C ARG A 89 13.61 25.35 -15.39
N ARG A 90 13.00 26.50 -15.71
CA ARG A 90 12.55 27.47 -14.68
C ARG A 90 11.56 26.84 -13.70
N ALA A 91 10.61 26.03 -14.18
CA ALA A 91 9.65 25.34 -13.31
C ALA A 91 10.33 24.33 -12.36
N VAL A 92 11.36 23.64 -12.83
CA VAL A 92 12.18 22.74 -11.98
C VAL A 92 12.93 23.54 -10.93
N ASP A 93 13.65 24.61 -11.35
CA ASP A 93 14.41 25.49 -10.43
C ASP A 93 13.49 26.14 -9.37
N ASP A 94 12.25 26.52 -9.76
CA ASP A 94 11.27 27.07 -8.83
C ASP A 94 10.77 26.01 -7.86
N ALA A 95 10.55 24.77 -8.31
CA ALA A 95 10.15 23.67 -7.46
C ALA A 95 11.26 23.29 -6.47
N GLU A 96 12.51 23.25 -6.91
CA GLU A 96 13.68 23.00 -6.03
C GLU A 96 13.83 24.09 -4.97
N ARG A 97 13.70 25.38 -5.35
CA ARG A 97 13.73 26.50 -4.38
C ARG A 97 12.63 26.37 -3.32
N ARG A 98 11.40 26.03 -3.73
CA ARG A 98 10.28 25.83 -2.80
C ARG A 98 10.55 24.67 -1.85
N LEU A 99 11.11 23.58 -2.36
CA LEU A 99 11.48 22.43 -1.54
C LEU A 99 12.52 22.81 -0.47
N VAL A 100 13.58 23.51 -0.86
CA VAL A 100 14.63 23.97 0.08
C VAL A 100 14.05 24.90 1.13
N THR A 101 13.21 25.86 0.73
CA THR A 101 12.57 26.78 1.68
C THR A 101 11.68 26.04 2.67
N ALA A 102 10.79 25.19 2.20
CA ALA A 102 9.90 24.40 3.06
C ALA A 102 10.70 23.45 3.98
N ALA A 103 11.75 22.81 3.49
CA ALA A 103 12.62 21.96 4.31
C ALA A 103 13.29 22.76 5.44
N GLY A 104 13.74 23.99 5.16
CA GLY A 104 14.31 24.90 6.17
C GLY A 104 13.30 25.32 7.24
N GLU A 105 12.07 25.65 6.84
CA GLU A 105 10.98 25.98 7.76
C GLU A 105 10.64 24.80 8.69
N PHE A 106 10.53 23.60 8.15
CA PHE A 106 10.31 22.39 8.95
C PHE A 106 11.49 22.06 9.86
N ALA A 107 12.73 22.32 9.45
CA ALA A 107 13.91 22.14 10.31
C ALA A 107 13.85 23.04 11.53
N ALA A 108 13.53 24.33 11.36
CA ALA A 108 13.38 25.27 12.46
C ALA A 108 12.25 24.90 13.42
N LEU A 109 11.12 24.40 12.90
CA LEU A 109 10.01 23.91 13.73
C LEU A 109 10.37 22.66 14.53
N ARG A 110 11.16 21.74 13.96
CA ARG A 110 11.66 20.57 14.68
C ARG A 110 12.61 20.95 15.83
N GLU A 111 13.48 21.93 15.64
CA GLU A 111 14.34 22.47 16.71
C GLU A 111 13.50 23.07 17.85
N THR A 112 12.45 23.81 17.50
CA THR A 112 11.51 24.37 18.48
C THR A 112 10.79 23.27 19.24
N GLN A 113 10.31 22.23 18.55
CA GLN A 113 9.66 21.09 19.18
C GLN A 113 10.61 20.37 20.14
N ALA A 114 11.83 20.08 19.72
CA ALA A 114 12.84 19.43 20.56
C ALA A 114 13.16 20.25 21.83
N ALA A 115 13.29 21.59 21.71
CA ALA A 115 13.53 22.46 22.84
C ALA A 115 12.37 22.49 23.86
N VAL A 116 11.12 22.42 23.36
CA VAL A 116 9.93 22.34 24.23
C VAL A 116 9.84 20.98 24.92
N GLU A 117 10.17 19.89 24.23
CA GLU A 117 10.19 18.53 24.78
C GLU A 117 11.28 18.40 25.88
N GLU A 118 12.48 18.94 25.65
CA GLU A 118 13.56 18.99 26.65
C GLU A 118 13.19 19.84 27.90
N ALA A 119 12.57 20.99 27.67
CA ALA A 119 12.16 21.88 28.78
C ALA A 119 11.03 21.29 29.64
N GLY A 120 10.19 20.43 29.04
CA GLY A 120 9.02 19.85 29.70
C GLY A 120 9.29 18.67 30.63
N HIS A 121 10.51 18.12 30.72
CA HIS A 121 10.89 16.94 31.53
C HIS A 121 9.94 15.72 31.40
N ARG A 122 9.13 15.69 30.38
CA ARG A 122 8.28 14.55 29.99
C ARG A 122 8.63 14.18 28.55
N GLU A 123 9.48 13.17 28.38
CA GLU A 123 9.46 12.42 27.14
C GLU A 123 8.00 12.07 26.86
N ASN A 124 7.43 12.62 25.80
CA ASN A 124 6.12 12.19 25.33
C ASN A 124 6.28 10.74 24.87
N VAL A 125 6.01 9.80 25.79
CA VAL A 125 6.12 8.35 25.55
C VAL A 125 5.29 7.94 24.35
N ALA A 126 4.18 8.63 24.12
CA ALA A 126 3.26 8.39 23.01
C ALA A 126 2.57 9.67 22.56
N VAL A 127 2.32 9.79 21.27
CA VAL A 127 1.57 10.89 20.66
C VAL A 127 0.28 10.33 20.07
N GLU A 128 -0.85 10.96 20.43
CA GLU A 128 -2.14 10.62 19.79
C GLU A 128 -2.15 11.09 18.33
N VAL A 129 -2.55 10.18 17.44
CA VAL A 129 -2.64 10.43 16.01
C VAL A 129 -4.10 10.43 15.61
N HIS A 130 -4.56 11.52 15.04
CA HIS A 130 -5.93 11.64 14.55
C HIS A 130 -6.19 10.70 13.34
N PRO A 131 -7.44 10.26 13.14
CA PRO A 131 -7.76 9.25 12.12
C PRO A 131 -7.30 9.59 10.70
N HIS A 132 -7.37 10.87 10.31
CA HIS A 132 -6.94 11.33 8.99
C HIS A 132 -5.41 11.39 8.81
N ASP A 133 -4.65 11.38 9.91
CA ASP A 133 -3.20 11.41 9.89
C ASP A 133 -2.57 10.01 10.02
N ILE A 134 -3.36 8.97 10.38
CA ILE A 134 -2.83 7.61 10.59
C ILE A 134 -2.20 7.06 9.31
N ASP A 135 -2.91 7.10 8.18
CA ASP A 135 -2.38 6.60 6.91
C ASP A 135 -1.14 7.38 6.45
N PRO A 136 -1.14 8.75 6.41
CA PRO A 136 0.06 9.52 6.12
C PRO A 136 1.25 9.22 7.03
N MET A 137 1.01 9.05 8.33
CA MET A 137 2.07 8.72 9.29
C MET A 137 2.63 7.31 9.09
N LEU A 138 1.77 6.34 8.73
CA LEU A 138 2.22 4.99 8.36
C LEU A 138 3.02 4.99 7.06
N GLU A 139 2.65 5.82 6.07
CA GLU A 139 3.40 5.98 4.83
C GLU A 139 4.79 6.55 5.10
N LEU A 140 4.90 7.63 5.88
CA LEU A 140 6.19 8.21 6.28
C LEU A 140 7.06 7.20 7.03
N ALA A 141 6.50 6.48 8.00
CA ALA A 141 7.25 5.48 8.76
C ALA A 141 7.73 4.32 7.87
N ALA A 142 6.94 3.93 6.86
CA ALA A 142 7.32 2.91 5.89
C ALA A 142 8.38 3.40 4.91
N GLU A 143 8.33 4.66 4.48
CA GLU A 143 9.38 5.28 3.63
C GLU A 143 10.73 5.32 4.35
N ASP A 144 10.71 5.63 5.65
CA ASP A 144 11.92 5.67 6.50
C ASP A 144 12.41 4.29 6.93
N CYS A 145 11.58 3.25 6.84
CA CYS A 145 11.92 1.88 7.25
C CYS A 145 13.03 1.29 6.39
N ARG A 146 14.08 0.74 7.04
CA ARG A 146 15.29 0.21 6.38
C ARG A 146 15.56 -1.26 6.68
N THR A 147 15.14 -1.77 7.81
CA THR A 147 15.54 -3.10 8.26
C THR A 147 14.39 -4.08 8.39
N GLU A 148 13.37 -3.76 9.20
CA GLU A 148 12.24 -4.67 9.40
C GLU A 148 10.93 -3.95 9.74
N VAL A 149 9.83 -4.58 9.38
CA VAL A 149 8.49 -4.24 9.85
C VAL A 149 7.81 -5.44 10.49
N LEU A 150 7.28 -5.24 11.70
CA LEU A 150 6.55 -6.24 12.48
C LEU A 150 5.09 -5.81 12.60
N THR A 151 4.17 -6.68 12.20
CA THR A 151 2.76 -6.33 12.14
C THR A 151 1.88 -7.40 12.78
N ALA A 152 1.04 -7.00 13.72
CA ALA A 152 -0.04 -7.83 14.25
C ALA A 152 -1.39 -7.26 13.79
N GLN A 153 -2.18 -8.09 13.10
CA GLN A 153 -3.46 -7.72 12.50
C GLN A 153 -4.58 -8.58 13.08
N PRO A 154 -5.15 -8.21 14.24
CA PRO A 154 -6.31 -8.90 14.81
C PRO A 154 -7.57 -8.54 14.04
N GLY A 155 -8.62 -9.34 14.23
CA GLY A 155 -9.94 -9.09 13.70
C GLY A 155 -10.20 -9.74 12.34
N GLY A 156 -11.37 -9.44 11.82
CA GLY A 156 -11.88 -10.01 10.56
C GLY A 156 -11.30 -9.33 9.30
N PRO A 157 -11.98 -9.52 8.17
CA PRO A 157 -11.52 -9.01 6.88
C PRO A 157 -11.39 -7.49 6.87
N ARG A 158 -10.27 -7.02 6.32
CA ARG A 158 -10.03 -5.59 6.12
C ARG A 158 -10.79 -5.09 4.89
N PRO A 159 -11.27 -3.84 4.89
CA PRO A 159 -11.86 -3.23 3.69
C PRO A 159 -10.89 -3.26 2.51
N VAL A 160 -11.41 -3.52 1.32
CA VAL A 160 -10.57 -3.68 0.10
C VAL A 160 -9.68 -2.46 -0.17
N HIS A 161 -10.21 -1.24 0.03
CA HIS A 161 -9.43 -0.01 -0.17
C HIS A 161 -8.26 0.13 0.82
N ALA A 162 -8.41 -0.35 2.06
CA ALA A 162 -7.34 -0.35 3.05
C ALA A 162 -6.25 -1.39 2.72
N LEU A 163 -6.65 -2.54 2.13
CA LEU A 163 -5.71 -3.54 1.65
C LEU A 163 -4.91 -3.04 0.44
N SER A 164 -5.55 -2.31 -0.50
CA SER A 164 -4.86 -1.79 -1.69
C SER A 164 -3.76 -0.79 -1.33
N ARG A 165 -4.06 0.17 -0.43
CA ARG A 165 -3.05 1.13 0.07
C ARG A 165 -1.92 0.45 0.85
N ALA A 166 -2.26 -0.49 1.72
CA ALA A 166 -1.27 -1.27 2.45
C ALA A 166 -0.37 -2.05 1.48
N GLN A 167 -0.93 -2.61 0.41
CA GLN A 167 -0.18 -3.39 -0.56
C GLN A 167 0.89 -2.58 -1.30
N GLU A 168 0.57 -1.37 -1.75
CA GLU A 168 1.55 -0.49 -2.42
C GLU A 168 2.72 -0.18 -1.49
N ARG A 169 2.42 0.24 -0.26
CA ARG A 169 3.40 0.53 0.78
C ARG A 169 4.26 -0.67 1.14
N ASP A 170 3.62 -1.82 1.40
CA ASP A 170 4.28 -3.02 1.87
C ASP A 170 5.14 -3.65 0.76
N SER A 171 4.69 -3.61 -0.51
CA SER A 171 5.49 -4.02 -1.67
C SER A 171 6.72 -3.14 -1.84
N ALA A 172 6.60 -1.81 -1.70
CA ALA A 172 7.73 -0.90 -1.79
C ALA A 172 8.78 -1.14 -0.70
N MET A 173 8.38 -1.53 0.52
CA MET A 173 9.32 -1.94 1.57
C MET A 173 10.05 -3.24 1.22
N LEU A 174 9.35 -4.26 0.73
CA LEU A 174 9.95 -5.52 0.31
C LEU A 174 10.92 -5.35 -0.86
N GLU A 175 10.59 -4.50 -1.84
CA GLU A 175 11.48 -4.16 -2.96
C GLU A 175 12.78 -3.50 -2.50
N ARG A 176 12.76 -2.77 -1.37
CA ARG A 176 13.95 -2.20 -0.73
C ARG A 176 14.72 -3.18 0.15
N GLY A 177 14.24 -4.43 0.29
CA GLY A 177 14.87 -5.46 1.11
C GLY A 177 14.53 -5.39 2.60
N VAL A 178 13.47 -4.67 2.98
CA VAL A 178 12.98 -4.64 4.37
C VAL A 178 12.39 -5.99 4.72
N ALA A 179 12.83 -6.60 5.83
CA ALA A 179 12.26 -7.85 6.34
C ALA A 179 10.84 -7.59 6.87
N MET A 180 9.86 -8.36 6.41
CA MET A 180 8.47 -8.17 6.81
C MET A 180 7.94 -9.43 7.50
N ARG A 181 7.44 -9.26 8.74
CA ARG A 181 6.82 -10.32 9.53
C ARG A 181 5.42 -9.90 9.96
N THR A 182 4.41 -10.65 9.55
CA THR A 182 3.01 -10.34 9.87
C THR A 182 2.31 -11.51 10.55
N ILE A 183 1.62 -11.22 11.65
CA ILE A 183 0.73 -12.17 12.33
C ILE A 183 -0.71 -11.72 12.06
N TYR A 184 -1.48 -12.61 11.47
CA TYR A 184 -2.94 -12.47 11.35
C TYR A 184 -3.65 -13.33 12.39
N GLN A 185 -4.89 -13.01 12.68
CA GLN A 185 -5.76 -13.93 13.40
C GLN A 185 -6.17 -15.09 12.48
N HIS A 186 -6.41 -16.29 13.00
CA HIS A 186 -6.77 -17.47 12.20
C HIS A 186 -7.98 -17.24 11.27
N SER A 187 -8.91 -16.37 11.67
CA SER A 187 -10.06 -15.99 10.84
C SER A 187 -9.67 -15.37 9.48
N ALA A 188 -8.48 -14.81 9.35
CA ALA A 188 -7.97 -14.23 8.11
C ALA A 188 -7.81 -15.27 6.97
N ARG A 189 -7.57 -16.55 7.33
CA ARG A 189 -7.45 -17.67 6.37
C ARG A 189 -8.73 -17.93 5.58
N PHE A 190 -9.87 -17.48 6.09
CA PHE A 190 -11.19 -17.68 5.46
C PHE A 190 -11.66 -16.46 4.67
N ASN A 191 -10.81 -15.46 4.51
CA ASN A 191 -11.11 -14.26 3.75
C ASN A 191 -10.25 -14.22 2.48
N SER A 192 -10.88 -14.38 1.32
CA SER A 192 -10.20 -14.47 0.02
C SER A 192 -9.34 -13.24 -0.32
N SER A 193 -9.76 -12.04 0.09
CA SER A 193 -9.00 -10.81 -0.15
C SER A 193 -7.73 -10.77 0.70
N THR A 194 -7.82 -11.18 1.97
CA THR A 194 -6.66 -11.26 2.87
C THR A 194 -5.72 -12.40 2.47
N GLU A 195 -6.26 -13.54 2.06
CA GLU A 195 -5.48 -14.67 1.54
C GLU A 195 -4.69 -14.29 0.28
N ALA A 196 -5.35 -13.65 -0.69
CA ALA A 196 -4.70 -13.19 -1.92
C ALA A 196 -3.62 -12.12 -1.65
N TYR A 197 -3.85 -11.24 -0.68
CA TYR A 197 -2.86 -10.26 -0.23
C TYR A 197 -1.66 -10.96 0.42
N ALA A 198 -1.91 -11.88 1.36
CA ALA A 198 -0.86 -12.63 2.05
C ALA A 198 -0.02 -13.47 1.07
N ALA A 199 -0.66 -14.14 0.11
CA ALA A 199 0.05 -14.92 -0.91
C ALA A 199 0.98 -14.05 -1.76
N ARG A 200 0.55 -12.83 -2.14
CA ARG A 200 1.39 -11.90 -2.91
C ARG A 200 2.59 -11.40 -2.11
N LEU A 201 2.39 -10.98 -0.87
CA LEU A 201 3.49 -10.54 -0.02
C LEU A 201 4.44 -11.69 0.33
N GLY A 202 3.92 -12.90 0.57
CA GLY A 202 4.73 -14.10 0.77
C GLY A 202 5.60 -14.42 -0.44
N ALA A 203 5.05 -14.32 -1.66
CA ALA A 203 5.82 -14.48 -2.91
C ALA A 203 6.91 -13.39 -3.06
N ALA A 204 6.72 -12.20 -2.48
CA ALA A 204 7.71 -11.12 -2.44
C ALA A 204 8.69 -11.22 -1.26
N GLY A 205 8.62 -12.27 -0.43
CA GLY A 205 9.57 -12.53 0.65
C GLY A 205 9.09 -12.17 2.06
N ALA A 206 7.83 -11.78 2.25
CA ALA A 206 7.28 -11.56 3.58
C ALA A 206 7.00 -12.89 4.30
N GLU A 207 7.28 -12.94 5.60
CA GLU A 207 6.88 -14.07 6.45
C GLU A 207 5.52 -13.78 7.08
N ILE A 208 4.56 -14.67 6.82
CA ILE A 208 3.18 -14.48 7.30
C ILE A 208 2.77 -15.69 8.13
N ARG A 209 2.33 -15.42 9.35
CA ARG A 209 1.83 -16.44 10.30
C ARG A 209 0.44 -16.10 10.78
N THR A 210 -0.21 -17.04 11.40
CA THR A 210 -1.53 -16.84 12.02
C THR A 210 -1.55 -17.38 13.43
N LEU A 211 -2.32 -16.70 14.30
CA LEU A 211 -2.53 -17.06 15.69
C LEU A 211 -4.04 -17.09 15.99
N GLU A 212 -4.47 -17.98 16.87
CA GLU A 212 -5.87 -18.16 17.22
C GLU A 212 -6.45 -16.94 17.93
N VAL A 213 -5.76 -16.46 18.95
CA VAL A 213 -6.09 -15.24 19.70
C VAL A 213 -4.92 -14.28 19.58
N LEU A 214 -5.15 -13.10 19.03
CA LEU A 214 -4.14 -12.09 18.83
C LEU A 214 -4.46 -10.87 19.68
N PHE A 215 -3.42 -10.23 20.23
CA PHE A 215 -3.54 -8.94 20.91
C PHE A 215 -3.96 -7.84 19.95
N PRO A 216 -4.33 -6.63 20.42
CA PRO A 216 -4.71 -5.50 19.58
C PRO A 216 -3.67 -5.19 18.50
N ARG A 217 -4.11 -4.47 17.44
CA ARG A 217 -3.25 -4.11 16.31
C ARG A 217 -1.94 -3.49 16.79
N LEU A 218 -0.84 -3.94 16.18
CA LEU A 218 0.49 -3.42 16.44
C LEU A 218 1.25 -3.36 15.12
N ILE A 219 1.88 -2.22 14.84
CA ILE A 219 2.79 -2.07 13.69
C ILE A 219 4.07 -1.44 14.23
N ILE A 220 5.21 -2.09 14.02
CA ILE A 220 6.52 -1.60 14.46
C ILE A 220 7.44 -1.51 13.25
N PHE A 221 8.09 -0.36 13.08
CA PHE A 221 9.10 -0.11 12.06
C PHE A 221 10.48 -0.01 12.70
N ASP A 222 11.45 -0.78 12.20
CA ASP A 222 12.87 -0.80 12.58
C ASP A 222 13.14 -0.92 14.09
N ARG A 223 12.21 -1.48 14.86
CA ARG A 223 12.23 -1.51 16.34
C ARG A 223 12.40 -0.12 16.99
N ARG A 224 11.96 0.92 16.30
CA ARG A 224 12.15 2.33 16.72
C ARG A 224 10.83 3.08 16.85
N VAL A 225 9.86 2.74 16.04
CA VAL A 225 8.56 3.41 15.99
C VAL A 225 7.47 2.36 16.03
N ALA A 226 6.49 2.52 16.93
CA ALA A 226 5.35 1.64 17.03
C ALA A 226 4.02 2.40 16.95
N PHE A 227 3.05 1.79 16.29
CA PHE A 227 1.66 2.25 16.25
C PHE A 227 0.77 1.23 16.94
N ILE A 228 -0.03 1.67 17.89
CA ILE A 228 -1.05 0.87 18.58
C ILE A 228 -2.39 1.60 18.54
N PRO A 229 -3.55 0.90 18.68
CA PRO A 229 -4.84 1.55 18.81
C PRO A 229 -4.92 2.39 20.08
N ALA A 230 -5.56 3.56 19.97
CA ALA A 230 -6.02 4.38 21.09
C ALA A 230 -7.53 4.17 21.29
N ARG A 231 -8.23 5.18 21.79
CA ARG A 231 -9.70 5.20 21.75
C ARG A 231 -10.13 5.36 20.29
N GLU A 232 -10.93 4.40 19.81
CA GLU A 232 -11.37 4.48 18.41
C GLU A 232 -12.02 5.83 18.08
N PRO A 233 -11.68 6.44 16.94
CA PRO A 233 -10.88 5.90 15.82
C PRO A 233 -9.37 6.28 15.81
N GLU A 234 -8.79 6.68 16.93
CA GLU A 234 -7.43 7.20 17.06
C GLU A 234 -6.36 6.10 17.19
N ALA A 235 -5.09 6.48 17.01
CA ALA A 235 -3.93 5.63 17.24
C ALA A 235 -2.89 6.35 18.13
N LEU A 236 -2.04 5.58 18.80
CA LEU A 236 -0.87 6.10 19.49
C LEU A 236 0.38 5.80 18.67
N LEU A 237 1.18 6.83 18.43
CA LEU A 237 2.52 6.75 17.90
C LEU A 237 3.52 6.75 19.06
N ILE A 238 4.32 5.70 19.17
CA ILE A 238 5.26 5.49 20.27
C ILE A 238 6.68 5.47 19.69
N ARG A 239 7.56 6.34 20.23
CA ARG A 239 8.99 6.41 19.88
C ARG A 239 9.89 6.11 21.08
N HIS A 240 9.32 6.01 22.27
CA HIS A 240 10.10 5.71 23.48
C HIS A 240 10.74 4.32 23.37
N ARG A 241 12.06 4.27 23.43
CA ARG A 241 12.88 3.07 23.16
C ARG A 241 12.45 1.86 23.98
N ASP A 242 12.27 2.04 25.30
CA ASP A 242 11.97 0.92 26.20
C ASP A 242 10.55 0.37 25.98
N VAL A 243 9.59 1.28 25.67
CA VAL A 243 8.21 0.87 25.33
C VAL A 243 8.18 0.13 24.01
N VAL A 244 8.87 0.62 22.99
CA VAL A 244 8.97 -0.08 21.69
C VAL A 244 9.65 -1.44 21.87
N SER A 245 10.74 -1.53 22.69
CA SER A 245 11.42 -2.78 23.00
C SER A 245 10.48 -3.78 23.68
N TYR A 246 9.66 -3.33 24.62
CA TYR A 246 8.63 -4.16 25.26
C TYR A 246 7.60 -4.68 24.25
N LEU A 247 7.09 -3.81 23.36
CA LEU A 247 6.13 -4.18 22.32
C LEU A 247 6.74 -5.17 21.31
N VAL A 248 8.02 -5.02 20.98
CA VAL A 248 8.76 -6.04 20.20
C VAL A 248 8.77 -7.38 20.91
N GLY A 249 9.05 -7.39 22.23
CA GLY A 249 9.00 -8.62 23.04
C GLY A 249 7.63 -9.31 23.00
N VAL A 250 6.54 -8.51 23.09
CA VAL A 250 5.16 -9.04 22.97
C VAL A 250 4.92 -9.65 21.59
N PHE A 251 5.39 -8.97 20.52
CA PHE A 251 5.29 -9.50 19.17
C PHE A 251 6.08 -10.82 19.01
N GLU A 252 7.32 -10.88 19.49
CA GLU A 252 8.17 -12.07 19.36
C GLU A 252 7.57 -13.30 20.10
N LEU A 253 6.98 -13.10 21.27
CA LEU A 253 6.26 -14.17 21.96
C LEU A 253 5.09 -14.71 21.13
N ALA A 254 4.29 -13.83 20.56
CA ALA A 254 3.19 -14.21 19.67
C ALA A 254 3.70 -14.87 18.39
N TRP A 255 4.81 -14.39 17.85
CA TRP A 255 5.44 -14.93 16.63
C TRP A 255 5.89 -16.39 16.83
N GLN A 256 6.46 -16.71 17.97
CA GLN A 256 6.86 -18.08 18.29
C GLN A 256 5.67 -19.04 18.40
N ALA A 257 4.54 -18.56 18.92
CA ALA A 257 3.31 -19.34 19.06
C ALA A 257 2.49 -19.44 17.75
N ALA A 258 2.77 -18.57 16.77
CA ALA A 258 2.02 -18.47 15.52
C ALA A 258 2.47 -19.52 14.49
N SER A 259 1.51 -20.07 13.73
CA SER A 259 1.75 -21.05 12.66
C SER A 259 1.78 -20.37 11.28
N PRO A 260 2.61 -20.83 10.31
CA PRO A 260 2.60 -20.32 8.95
C PRO A 260 1.19 -20.29 8.34
N ILE A 261 0.87 -19.25 7.57
CA ILE A 261 -0.46 -19.09 6.96
C ILE A 261 -0.78 -20.22 5.97
N GLU A 262 0.24 -20.72 5.28
CA GLU A 262 0.16 -21.81 4.30
C GLU A 262 0.07 -23.20 4.91
N SER A 263 0.34 -23.33 6.23
CA SER A 263 0.20 -24.62 6.88
C SER A 263 -1.23 -25.09 6.70
N ALA A 264 -1.42 -25.95 5.70
CA ALA A 264 -2.69 -26.65 5.53
C ALA A 264 -2.97 -27.30 6.87
N TYR A 265 -3.99 -26.79 7.53
CA TYR A 265 -4.43 -27.35 8.78
C TYR A 265 -4.94 -28.77 8.54
N LYS A 266 -4.01 -29.73 8.55
CA LYS A 266 -4.28 -31.16 8.66
C LYS A 266 -4.38 -31.54 10.13
N SER A 267 -5.36 -31.02 10.83
CA SER A 267 -5.85 -31.68 12.02
C SER A 267 -6.81 -32.78 11.59
N ARG A 268 -6.25 -33.88 11.11
CA ARG A 268 -6.92 -35.17 11.12
C ARG A 268 -6.60 -35.81 12.48
N ARG A 269 -7.48 -35.63 13.42
CA ARG A 269 -7.68 -36.59 14.50
C ARG A 269 -9.16 -36.95 14.49
N ASP A 270 -9.37 -38.23 14.24
CA ASP A 270 -10.55 -39.02 14.56
C ASP A 270 -11.93 -38.43 14.28
N GLY A 271 -12.37 -38.45 13.02
CA GLY A 271 -13.80 -38.42 12.66
C GLY A 271 -14.57 -37.09 12.82
N LEU A 272 -14.13 -36.16 13.65
CA LEU A 272 -14.75 -34.85 13.89
C LEU A 272 -13.92 -33.74 13.26
N VAL A 273 -14.42 -33.18 12.15
CA VAL A 273 -13.77 -32.02 11.49
C VAL A 273 -14.23 -30.76 12.22
N ILE A 274 -13.64 -30.47 13.35
CA ILE A 274 -13.82 -29.18 14.05
C ILE A 274 -12.84 -28.18 13.43
N SER A 275 -13.35 -27.08 12.83
CA SER A 275 -12.50 -26.03 12.27
C SER A 275 -11.76 -25.27 13.38
N ASP A 276 -10.64 -24.61 13.06
CA ASP A 276 -9.88 -23.83 14.04
C ASP A 276 -10.70 -22.73 14.70
N VAL A 277 -11.59 -22.10 13.91
CA VAL A 277 -12.56 -21.14 14.44
C VAL A 277 -13.48 -21.78 15.46
N GLN A 278 -13.92 -23.01 15.23
CA GLN A 278 -14.75 -23.76 16.17
C GLN A 278 -13.99 -24.13 17.43
N LYS A 279 -12.71 -24.52 17.34
CA LYS A 279 -11.86 -24.78 18.52
C LYS A 279 -11.62 -23.50 19.33
N ALA A 280 -11.35 -22.37 18.66
CA ALA A 280 -11.23 -21.08 19.31
C ALA A 280 -12.52 -20.67 20.04
N ILE A 281 -13.66 -20.84 19.37
CA ILE A 281 -14.97 -20.61 19.97
C ILE A 281 -15.19 -21.55 21.17
N SER A 282 -14.87 -22.83 21.06
CA SER A 282 -14.99 -23.80 22.14
C SER A 282 -14.21 -23.40 23.39
N ARG A 283 -12.95 -22.97 23.24
CA ARG A 283 -12.15 -22.47 24.36
C ARG A 283 -12.70 -21.20 24.99
N LEU A 284 -13.16 -20.26 24.15
CA LEU A 284 -13.74 -19.02 24.63
C LEU A 284 -15.11 -19.21 25.29
N LEU A 285 -15.88 -20.22 24.86
CA LEU A 285 -17.15 -20.58 25.49
C LEU A 285 -17.01 -20.99 26.95
N LEU A 286 -15.86 -21.48 27.36
CA LEU A 286 -15.58 -21.90 28.77
C LEU A 286 -15.27 -20.67 29.66
N ILE A 287 -14.85 -19.55 29.10
CA ILE A 287 -14.42 -18.36 29.85
C ILE A 287 -15.28 -17.11 29.57
N GLU A 288 -16.05 -17.11 28.50
CA GLU A 288 -16.86 -15.96 28.06
C GLU A 288 -18.35 -16.30 28.01
N GLU A 289 -19.16 -15.46 28.63
CA GLU A 289 -20.61 -15.71 28.73
C GLU A 289 -21.42 -15.28 27.49
N LYS A 290 -20.92 -14.28 26.71
CA LYS A 290 -21.67 -13.64 25.63
C LYS A 290 -21.08 -13.90 24.25
N ASP A 291 -21.93 -14.28 23.29
CA ASP A 291 -21.53 -14.48 21.89
C ASP A 291 -20.90 -13.23 21.26
N ALA A 292 -21.40 -12.04 21.64
CA ALA A 292 -20.84 -10.76 21.19
C ALA A 292 -19.39 -10.56 21.65
N ALA A 293 -19.03 -10.99 22.84
CA ALA A 293 -17.65 -10.91 23.36
C ALA A 293 -16.73 -11.89 22.62
N ILE A 294 -17.20 -13.13 22.42
CA ILE A 294 -16.50 -14.16 21.65
C ILE A 294 -16.30 -13.66 20.19
N ALA A 295 -17.36 -13.17 19.55
CA ALA A 295 -17.30 -12.67 18.18
C ALA A 295 -16.29 -11.54 18.02
N ARG A 296 -16.30 -10.55 18.92
CA ARG A 296 -15.36 -9.43 18.93
C ARG A 296 -13.92 -9.91 19.12
N ARG A 297 -13.69 -10.85 20.05
CA ARG A 297 -12.36 -11.39 20.36
C ARG A 297 -11.78 -12.21 19.22
N LEU A 298 -12.64 -12.88 18.43
CA LEU A 298 -12.24 -13.65 17.24
C LEU A 298 -12.31 -12.86 15.93
N GLY A 299 -12.76 -11.60 15.96
CA GLY A 299 -12.88 -10.77 14.76
C GLY A 299 -13.90 -11.28 13.74
N ILE A 300 -14.97 -11.94 14.19
CA ILE A 300 -16.07 -12.44 13.37
C ILE A 300 -17.36 -11.74 13.72
N SER A 301 -18.39 -11.80 12.83
CA SER A 301 -19.71 -11.28 13.18
C SER A 301 -20.39 -12.16 14.24
N GLU A 302 -21.25 -11.55 15.08
CA GLU A 302 -22.08 -12.32 16.03
C GLU A 302 -22.93 -13.39 15.34
N ARG A 303 -23.40 -13.12 14.14
CA ARG A 303 -24.14 -14.09 13.33
C ARG A 303 -23.28 -15.29 12.99
N SER A 304 -22.04 -15.08 12.55
CA SER A 304 -21.08 -16.14 12.24
C SER A 304 -20.71 -16.92 13.51
N CYS A 305 -20.48 -16.23 14.63
CA CYS A 305 -20.20 -16.86 15.91
C CYS A 305 -21.34 -17.80 16.32
N ARG A 306 -22.59 -17.34 16.28
CA ARG A 306 -23.78 -18.17 16.57
C ARG A 306 -23.93 -19.36 15.63
N GLN A 307 -23.61 -19.22 14.36
CA GLN A 307 -23.61 -20.33 13.40
C GLN A 307 -22.57 -21.40 13.76
N HIS A 308 -21.36 -20.97 14.12
CA HIS A 308 -20.32 -21.90 14.57
C HIS A 308 -20.70 -22.60 15.88
N ILE A 309 -21.24 -21.87 16.85
CA ILE A 309 -21.72 -22.47 18.12
C ILE A 309 -22.80 -23.53 17.84
N ALA A 310 -23.77 -23.21 16.98
CA ALA A 310 -24.81 -24.16 16.59
C ALA A 310 -24.22 -25.42 15.91
N ALA A 311 -23.21 -25.24 15.05
CA ALA A 311 -22.52 -26.36 14.40
C ALA A 311 -21.77 -27.24 15.42
N ILE A 312 -21.06 -26.63 16.38
CA ILE A 312 -20.36 -27.36 17.47
C ILE A 312 -21.39 -28.13 18.33
N MET A 313 -22.50 -27.48 18.70
CA MET A 313 -23.58 -28.12 19.43
C MET A 313 -24.12 -29.37 18.71
N ALA A 314 -24.35 -29.25 17.40
CA ALA A 314 -24.81 -30.36 16.57
C ALA A 314 -23.79 -31.49 16.48
N GLN A 315 -22.51 -31.17 16.36
CA GLN A 315 -21.40 -32.11 16.27
C GLN A 315 -21.21 -32.91 17.59
N LEU A 316 -21.33 -32.22 18.73
CA LEU A 316 -21.14 -32.82 20.06
C LEU A 316 -22.44 -33.36 20.68
N GLY A 317 -23.56 -33.24 19.98
CA GLY A 317 -24.88 -33.65 20.50
C GLY A 317 -25.35 -32.82 21.70
N ALA A 318 -24.87 -31.58 21.84
CA ALA A 318 -25.21 -30.72 22.96
C ALA A 318 -26.68 -30.21 22.84
N ARG A 319 -27.46 -30.34 23.91
CA ARG A 319 -28.88 -29.93 23.93
C ARG A 319 -29.09 -28.45 24.15
N ASN A 320 -28.14 -27.80 24.80
CA ASN A 320 -28.12 -26.36 25.06
C ASN A 320 -26.67 -25.89 25.34
N ARG A 321 -26.48 -24.56 25.51
CA ARG A 321 -25.16 -23.96 25.75
C ARG A 321 -24.48 -24.47 27.02
N THR A 322 -25.22 -24.72 28.10
CA THR A 322 -24.68 -25.23 29.34
C THR A 322 -24.18 -26.66 29.15
N HIS A 323 -24.95 -27.53 28.47
CA HIS A 323 -24.55 -28.87 28.12
C HIS A 323 -23.32 -28.87 27.17
N LEU A 324 -23.25 -27.94 26.24
CA LEU A 324 -22.07 -27.72 25.39
C LEU A 324 -20.83 -27.41 26.25
N GLY A 325 -20.95 -26.48 27.20
CA GLY A 325 -19.86 -26.12 28.10
C GLY A 325 -19.35 -27.34 28.92
N PHE A 326 -20.28 -28.15 29.38
CA PHE A 326 -19.93 -29.40 30.10
C PHE A 326 -19.15 -30.39 29.19
N LEU A 327 -19.63 -30.66 27.99
CA LEU A 327 -18.97 -31.54 27.02
C LEU A 327 -17.59 -31.02 26.59
N LEU A 328 -17.45 -29.72 26.41
CA LEU A 328 -16.17 -29.08 26.05
C LEU A 328 -15.17 -29.11 27.21
N ALA A 329 -15.64 -29.03 28.47
CA ALA A 329 -14.79 -29.13 29.62
C ALA A 329 -14.24 -30.55 29.77
N ASP A 330 -15.06 -31.59 29.54
CA ASP A 330 -14.70 -32.99 29.61
C ASP A 330 -13.64 -33.37 28.55
N GLU A 331 -13.79 -32.86 27.30
CA GLU A 331 -12.80 -33.08 26.21
C GLU A 331 -11.44 -32.37 26.42
N LEU A 332 -11.39 -31.33 27.25
CA LEU A 332 -10.15 -30.56 27.47
C LEU A 332 -9.33 -31.07 28.69
N TYR A 333 -9.91 -31.92 29.51
CA TYR A 333 -9.26 -32.49 30.71
C TYR A 333 -8.82 -33.96 30.51
N GLU A 334 -9.12 -34.58 29.35
CA GLU A 334 -8.50 -35.79 28.86
C GLU A 334 -7.31 -35.51 27.93
#